data_84261bd70fe607a0c33dbca3b4ec9644
#
_entry.id   84261bd70fe607a0c33dbca3b4ec9644
#
_cell.length_a   1.000
_cell.length_b   1.000
_cell.length_c   1.000
_cell.angle_alpha   90.00
_cell.angle_beta   90.00
_cell.angle_gamma   90.00
#
_symmetry.space_group_name_H-M   'P 1'
#
loop_
_entity.id
_entity.type
_entity.pdbx_description
1 polymer ?
#
loop_
_entity_poly.entity_id
_entity_poly.type
_entity_poly.pdbx_seq_one_letter_code
_entity_poly.pdbx_strand_id
1 'polypeptide(L)'
;MFAYVKSGSIVSYPQENRGIEIDGIKHSADIYTKWTESERNAIGIYTIEMNTTNFKSSEYYLNTEITYAYDSSSNKVTGSYGTATQKEVNDTKWTQTEIDAGKAPDGADTNTIKNYGIKHYKKLEVQKACASILQPSDYMALKAAEGVTMDSGWKTWRASVRTKCNSMETQIDNAANAAALETLFTYTGDPLARPIGEFPVKE
;
A
#
# COMPACT_ATOMS: atom_id res chain seq x y z
N MET A 1 19.96 -12.09 -2.58
CA MET A 1 19.31 -13.42 -2.68
C MET A 1 19.85 -14.15 -3.93
N PHE A 2 20.07 -15.46 -3.83
CA PHE A 2 20.63 -16.27 -4.91
C PHE A 2 19.72 -17.45 -5.28
N ALA A 3 19.87 -17.93 -6.49
CA ALA A 3 19.26 -19.17 -6.98
C ALA A 3 20.34 -20.14 -7.44
N TYR A 4 20.14 -21.42 -7.13
CA TYR A 4 20.93 -22.50 -7.73
C TYR A 4 20.17 -23.04 -8.95
N VAL A 5 20.83 -22.97 -10.10
CA VAL A 5 20.30 -23.45 -11.38
C VAL A 5 21.10 -24.65 -11.83
N LYS A 6 20.42 -25.72 -12.20
CA LYS A 6 21.01 -26.93 -12.78
C LYS A 6 20.19 -27.38 -13.98
N SER A 7 20.86 -27.68 -15.10
CA SER A 7 20.22 -28.12 -16.34
C SER A 7 19.10 -27.17 -16.80
N GLY A 8 19.32 -25.85 -16.69
CA GLY A 8 18.38 -24.84 -17.14
C GLY A 8 17.16 -24.60 -16.23
N SER A 9 17.14 -25.20 -15.03
CA SER A 9 16.04 -25.05 -14.08
C SER A 9 16.52 -24.60 -12.71
N ILE A 10 15.75 -23.75 -12.04
CA ILE A 10 16.02 -23.36 -10.65
C ILE A 10 15.71 -24.56 -9.74
N VAL A 11 16.72 -25.01 -9.01
CA VAL A 11 16.62 -26.17 -8.11
C VAL A 11 16.37 -25.75 -6.68
N SER A 12 17.00 -24.65 -6.23
CA SER A 12 16.86 -24.17 -4.85
C SER A 12 17.24 -22.70 -4.73
N TYR A 13 16.92 -22.13 -3.55
CA TYR A 13 17.26 -20.76 -3.16
C TYR A 13 18.17 -20.85 -1.93
N PRO A 14 19.51 -20.87 -2.12
CA PRO A 14 20.45 -21.04 -1.03
C PRO A 14 20.44 -19.83 -0.07
N GLN A 15 20.65 -20.14 1.21
CA GLN A 15 20.77 -19.12 2.25
C GLN A 15 22.21 -18.57 2.27
N GLU A 16 22.37 -17.27 2.19
CA GLU A 16 23.67 -16.58 2.09
C GLU A 16 24.59 -16.77 3.30
N ASN A 17 24.05 -17.17 4.42
CA ASN A 17 24.79 -17.43 5.66
C ASN A 17 25.20 -18.90 5.85
N ARG A 18 24.92 -19.76 4.85
CA ARG A 18 25.25 -21.19 4.90
C ARG A 18 25.99 -21.61 3.65
N GLY A 19 26.89 -22.60 3.82
CA GLY A 19 27.50 -23.27 2.68
C GLY A 19 26.47 -24.08 1.89
N ILE A 20 26.82 -24.43 0.66
CA ILE A 20 26.00 -25.26 -0.21
C ILE A 20 26.86 -26.42 -0.76
N GLU A 21 26.25 -27.58 -0.98
CA GLU A 21 26.85 -28.69 -1.68
C GLU A 21 26.34 -28.77 -3.11
N ILE A 22 27.23 -28.71 -4.08
CA ILE A 22 26.95 -28.76 -5.51
C ILE A 22 27.77 -29.89 -6.12
N ASP A 23 27.10 -30.88 -6.70
CA ASP A 23 27.72 -32.06 -7.34
C ASP A 23 28.77 -32.74 -6.44
N GLY A 24 28.48 -32.86 -5.15
CA GLY A 24 29.37 -33.51 -4.17
C GLY A 24 30.48 -32.58 -3.64
N ILE A 25 30.59 -31.36 -4.11
CA ILE A 25 31.58 -30.37 -3.64
C ILE A 25 30.92 -29.42 -2.67
N LYS A 26 31.52 -29.31 -1.45
CA LYS A 26 31.05 -28.38 -0.42
C LYS A 26 31.70 -27.01 -0.59
N HIS A 27 30.87 -26.00 -0.76
CA HIS A 27 31.26 -24.60 -0.84
C HIS A 27 30.88 -23.89 0.47
N SER A 28 31.77 -23.06 0.98
CA SER A 28 31.48 -22.24 2.16
C SER A 28 30.54 -21.09 1.80
N ALA A 29 29.97 -20.41 2.80
CA ALA A 29 29.16 -19.20 2.58
C ALA A 29 29.93 -18.05 1.93
N ASP A 30 31.27 -18.11 1.91
CA ASP A 30 32.11 -17.10 1.25
C ASP A 30 31.85 -16.94 -0.23
N ILE A 31 31.29 -17.95 -0.90
CA ILE A 31 30.91 -17.86 -2.33
C ILE A 31 29.92 -16.70 -2.58
N TYR A 32 29.06 -16.36 -1.65
CA TYR A 32 28.07 -15.31 -1.82
C TYR A 32 28.63 -13.90 -1.64
N THR A 33 29.75 -13.75 -0.94
CA THR A 33 30.30 -12.45 -0.56
C THR A 33 31.68 -12.17 -1.18
N LYS A 34 32.51 -13.22 -1.40
CA LYS A 34 33.89 -13.06 -1.88
C LYS A 34 34.08 -13.42 -3.36
N TRP A 35 33.22 -14.28 -3.91
CA TRP A 35 33.33 -14.67 -5.30
C TRP A 35 32.70 -13.61 -6.20
N THR A 36 33.27 -13.46 -7.40
CA THR A 36 32.69 -12.68 -8.48
C THR A 36 31.41 -13.34 -9.01
N GLU A 37 30.60 -12.59 -9.71
CA GLU A 37 29.39 -13.12 -10.34
C GLU A 37 29.73 -14.25 -11.34
N SER A 38 30.80 -14.08 -12.12
CA SER A 38 31.24 -15.09 -13.09
C SER A 38 31.63 -16.42 -12.41
N GLU A 39 32.35 -16.36 -11.30
CA GLU A 39 32.73 -17.57 -10.54
C GLU A 39 31.50 -18.27 -9.95
N ARG A 40 30.54 -17.51 -9.43
CA ARG A 40 29.27 -18.08 -8.94
C ARG A 40 28.46 -18.72 -10.07
N ASN A 41 28.33 -18.01 -11.19
CA ASN A 41 27.57 -18.51 -12.35
C ASN A 41 28.17 -19.80 -12.91
N ALA A 42 29.51 -19.94 -12.85
CA ALA A 42 30.20 -21.14 -13.31
C ALA A 42 29.81 -22.42 -12.54
N ILE A 43 29.37 -22.27 -11.28
CA ILE A 43 28.86 -23.38 -10.47
C ILE A 43 27.33 -23.39 -10.36
N GLY A 44 26.63 -22.59 -11.17
CA GLY A 44 25.18 -22.54 -11.22
C GLY A 44 24.53 -21.66 -10.14
N ILE A 45 25.28 -20.81 -9.45
CA ILE A 45 24.75 -19.87 -8.45
C ILE A 45 24.58 -18.49 -9.10
N TYR A 46 23.34 -18.06 -9.25
CA TYR A 46 22.97 -16.78 -9.88
C TYR A 46 22.41 -15.81 -8.86
N THR A 47 22.77 -14.53 -9.00
CA THR A 47 22.10 -13.45 -8.30
C THR A 47 20.70 -13.27 -8.89
N ILE A 48 19.68 -13.16 -8.02
CA ILE A 48 18.30 -12.89 -8.45
C ILE A 48 18.15 -11.39 -8.68
N GLU A 49 17.87 -10.99 -9.92
CA GLU A 49 17.50 -9.63 -10.29
C GLU A 49 15.99 -9.44 -10.10
N MET A 50 15.58 -8.45 -9.31
CA MET A 50 14.16 -8.19 -9.06
C MET A 50 13.59 -7.25 -10.11
N ASN A 51 12.57 -7.70 -10.83
CA ASN A 51 11.73 -6.87 -11.68
C ASN A 51 10.49 -6.41 -10.91
N THR A 52 10.47 -5.14 -10.57
CA THR A 52 9.38 -4.52 -9.80
C THR A 52 8.37 -3.77 -10.66
N THR A 53 8.40 -3.91 -11.98
CA THR A 53 7.52 -3.16 -12.90
C THR A 53 6.03 -3.33 -12.58
N ASN A 54 5.62 -4.52 -12.18
CA ASN A 54 4.23 -4.83 -11.81
C ASN A 54 3.93 -4.65 -10.32
N PHE A 55 4.93 -4.33 -9.51
CA PHE A 55 4.71 -4.04 -8.09
C PHE A 55 3.94 -2.74 -7.94
N LYS A 56 2.85 -2.79 -7.18
CA LYS A 56 1.99 -1.64 -6.88
C LYS A 56 1.93 -1.40 -5.38
N SER A 57 1.52 -0.19 -4.99
CA SER A 57 1.33 0.14 -3.58
C SER A 57 0.36 -0.85 -2.92
N SER A 58 0.84 -1.52 -1.87
CA SER A 58 0.03 -2.47 -1.11
C SER A 58 -1.15 -1.82 -0.37
N GLU A 59 -1.20 -0.51 -0.32
CA GLU A 59 -2.33 0.25 0.20
C GLU A 59 -3.57 0.09 -0.70
N TYR A 60 -3.37 0.09 -2.02
CA TYR A 60 -4.43 0.09 -3.03
C TYR A 60 -4.55 -1.23 -3.79
N TYR A 61 -3.52 -2.08 -3.75
CA TYR A 61 -3.45 -3.31 -4.56
C TYR A 61 -3.05 -4.53 -3.73
N LEU A 62 -3.44 -5.68 -4.24
CA LEU A 62 -2.94 -6.98 -3.85
C LEU A 62 -1.89 -7.39 -4.89
N ASN A 63 -0.63 -7.41 -4.48
CA ASN A 63 0.45 -7.91 -5.32
C ASN A 63 0.46 -9.43 -5.32
N THR A 64 0.87 -10.03 -6.44
CA THR A 64 1.04 -11.48 -6.52
C THR A 64 2.28 -11.93 -5.74
N GLU A 65 2.38 -13.23 -5.48
CA GLU A 65 3.65 -13.84 -5.09
C GLU A 65 4.70 -13.63 -6.19
N ILE A 66 5.96 -13.59 -5.77
CA ILE A 66 7.09 -13.47 -6.71
C ILE A 66 7.29 -14.81 -7.42
N THR A 67 7.33 -14.79 -8.73
CA THR A 67 7.75 -15.91 -9.54
C THR A 67 9.19 -15.73 -10.01
N TYR A 68 9.96 -16.80 -9.98
CA TYR A 68 11.36 -16.79 -10.37
C TYR A 68 11.56 -17.59 -11.66
N ALA A 69 12.31 -17.04 -12.59
CA ALA A 69 12.62 -17.66 -13.85
C ALA A 69 14.11 -17.52 -14.18
N TYR A 70 14.71 -18.59 -14.71
CA TYR A 70 16.04 -18.57 -15.31
C TYR A 70 15.91 -18.41 -16.82
N ASP A 71 16.62 -17.43 -17.36
CA ASP A 71 16.75 -17.22 -18.80
C ASP A 71 18.15 -17.68 -19.25
N SER A 72 18.20 -18.77 -19.99
CA SER A 72 19.44 -19.33 -20.50
C SER A 72 20.08 -18.47 -21.60
N SER A 73 19.32 -17.61 -22.28
CA SER A 73 19.84 -16.73 -23.33
C SER A 73 20.64 -15.57 -22.78
N SER A 74 20.19 -15.01 -21.69
CA SER A 74 20.86 -13.91 -20.97
C SER A 74 21.71 -14.40 -19.79
N ASN A 75 21.59 -15.68 -19.42
CA ASN A 75 22.26 -16.30 -18.28
C ASN A 75 21.94 -15.60 -16.96
N LYS A 76 20.65 -15.29 -16.73
CA LYS A 76 20.15 -14.52 -15.58
C LYS A 76 18.98 -15.20 -14.90
N VAL A 77 18.84 -14.94 -13.60
CA VAL A 77 17.63 -15.29 -12.84
C VAL A 77 16.89 -14.01 -12.49
N THR A 78 15.61 -13.95 -12.86
CA THR A 78 14.75 -12.81 -12.58
C THR A 78 13.61 -13.21 -11.64
N GLY A 79 13.39 -12.45 -10.59
CA GLY A 79 12.18 -12.52 -9.75
C GLY A 79 11.20 -11.44 -10.21
N SER A 80 9.96 -11.80 -10.51
CA SER A 80 8.95 -10.88 -11.04
C SER A 80 7.63 -11.00 -10.31
N TYR A 81 6.94 -9.88 -10.13
CA TYR A 81 5.54 -9.86 -9.72
C TYR A 81 4.64 -10.03 -10.96
N GLY A 82 3.56 -10.78 -10.83
CA GLY A 82 2.47 -10.78 -11.80
C GLY A 82 1.65 -9.50 -11.72
N THR A 83 0.56 -9.43 -12.48
CA THR A 83 -0.36 -8.27 -12.46
C THR A 83 -1.02 -8.13 -11.09
N ALA A 84 -0.84 -6.98 -10.45
CA ALA A 84 -1.49 -6.67 -9.19
C ALA A 84 -3.00 -6.46 -9.36
N THR A 85 -3.79 -6.95 -8.42
CA THR A 85 -5.25 -6.80 -8.39
C THR A 85 -5.62 -5.60 -7.52
N GLN A 86 -6.55 -4.75 -7.98
CA GLN A 86 -7.07 -3.65 -7.18
C GLN A 86 -7.87 -4.19 -5.98
N LYS A 87 -7.68 -3.57 -4.82
CA LYS A 87 -8.53 -3.83 -3.65
C LYS A 87 -9.90 -3.19 -3.85
N GLU A 88 -10.90 -3.73 -3.15
CA GLU A 88 -12.24 -3.15 -3.12
C GLU A 88 -12.22 -1.72 -2.57
N VAL A 89 -12.78 -0.78 -3.34
CA VAL A 89 -12.80 0.62 -2.94
C VAL A 89 -14.00 0.99 -2.09
N ASN A 90 -15.15 0.33 -2.33
CA ASN A 90 -16.38 0.56 -1.58
C ASN A 90 -16.57 -0.49 -0.49
N ASP A 91 -17.33 -0.14 0.54
CA ASP A 91 -17.75 -1.10 1.55
C ASP A 91 -18.60 -2.20 0.91
N THR A 92 -18.38 -3.44 1.32
CA THR A 92 -19.23 -4.57 0.96
C THR A 92 -20.18 -4.88 2.11
N LYS A 93 -21.40 -5.32 1.76
CA LYS A 93 -22.44 -5.68 2.71
C LYS A 93 -22.72 -7.17 2.64
N TRP A 94 -23.32 -7.72 3.68
CA TRP A 94 -23.82 -9.08 3.66
C TRP A 94 -24.93 -9.23 2.63
N THR A 95 -24.90 -10.29 1.87
CA THR A 95 -25.99 -10.66 0.96
C THR A 95 -27.03 -11.52 1.69
N GLN A 96 -28.28 -11.50 1.24
CA GLN A 96 -29.33 -12.35 1.83
C GLN A 96 -28.92 -13.84 1.81
N THR A 97 -28.32 -14.30 0.71
CA THR A 97 -27.83 -15.68 0.59
C THR A 97 -26.78 -16.04 1.65
N GLU A 98 -25.89 -15.13 1.99
CA GLU A 98 -24.88 -15.37 3.03
C GLU A 98 -25.50 -15.37 4.43
N ILE A 99 -26.50 -14.51 4.67
CA ILE A 99 -27.26 -14.46 5.92
C ILE A 99 -28.03 -15.77 6.10
N ASP A 100 -28.77 -16.19 5.09
CA ASP A 100 -29.56 -17.44 5.12
C ASP A 100 -28.67 -18.69 5.28
N ALA A 101 -27.42 -18.61 4.78
CA ALA A 101 -26.43 -19.66 4.95
C ALA A 101 -25.72 -19.64 6.32
N GLY A 102 -26.11 -18.75 7.24
CA GLY A 102 -25.51 -18.62 8.57
C GLY A 102 -24.06 -18.12 8.58
N LYS A 103 -23.61 -17.42 7.53
CA LYS A 103 -22.26 -16.88 7.42
C LYS A 103 -22.10 -15.50 8.04
N ALA A 104 -23.20 -14.79 8.24
CA ALA A 104 -23.23 -13.46 8.84
C ALA A 104 -23.34 -13.56 10.38
N PRO A 105 -22.87 -12.52 11.10
CA PRO A 105 -23.10 -12.43 12.54
C PRO A 105 -24.60 -12.41 12.89
N ASP A 106 -24.94 -12.87 14.10
CA ASP A 106 -26.32 -12.82 14.60
C ASP A 106 -26.88 -11.39 14.54
N GLY A 107 -28.08 -11.26 13.99
CA GLY A 107 -28.76 -9.96 13.82
C GLY A 107 -28.28 -9.12 12.65
N ALA A 108 -27.34 -9.61 11.84
CA ALA A 108 -26.94 -8.93 10.60
C ALA A 108 -28.07 -8.93 9.57
N ASP A 109 -28.17 -7.84 8.82
CA ASP A 109 -29.06 -7.68 7.68
C ASP A 109 -28.26 -7.28 6.43
N THR A 110 -28.95 -7.09 5.31
CA THR A 110 -28.34 -6.67 4.05
C THR A 110 -27.80 -5.23 4.06
N ASN A 111 -27.97 -4.46 5.11
CA ASN A 111 -27.36 -3.14 5.33
C ASN A 111 -26.09 -3.22 6.18
N THR A 112 -25.92 -4.32 6.90
CA THR A 112 -24.75 -4.55 7.76
C THR A 112 -23.49 -4.69 6.91
N ILE A 113 -22.48 -3.88 7.23
CA ILE A 113 -21.19 -3.90 6.50
C ILE A 113 -20.46 -5.20 6.82
N LYS A 114 -20.05 -5.91 5.78
CA LYS A 114 -19.23 -7.12 5.85
C LYS A 114 -17.74 -6.77 5.90
N ASN A 115 -17.30 -5.93 4.97
CA ASN A 115 -15.92 -5.44 4.92
C ASN A 115 -15.92 -3.97 4.52
N TYR A 116 -15.07 -3.19 5.17
CA TYR A 116 -14.82 -1.81 4.78
C TYR A 116 -13.90 -1.75 3.56
N GLY A 117 -14.24 -0.91 2.59
CA GLY A 117 -13.42 -0.62 1.43
C GLY A 117 -12.34 0.43 1.72
N ILE A 118 -11.44 0.66 0.75
CA ILE A 118 -10.33 1.63 0.94
C ILE A 118 -10.87 3.04 1.18
N LYS A 119 -11.96 3.43 0.55
CA LYS A 119 -12.60 4.76 0.73
C LYS A 119 -12.93 5.03 2.19
N HIS A 120 -13.43 4.03 2.91
CA HIS A 120 -13.73 4.16 4.34
C HIS A 120 -12.48 4.57 5.13
N TYR A 121 -11.39 3.85 4.95
CA TYR A 121 -10.13 4.14 5.66
C TYR A 121 -9.54 5.49 5.26
N LYS A 122 -9.59 5.86 3.98
CA LYS A 122 -9.12 7.17 3.50
C LYS A 122 -9.95 8.33 4.04
N LYS A 123 -11.26 8.17 4.17
CA LYS A 123 -12.10 9.18 4.84
C LYS A 123 -11.75 9.30 6.33
N LEU A 124 -11.52 8.18 7.03
CA LEU A 124 -11.06 8.22 8.42
C LEU A 124 -9.72 8.94 8.59
N GLU A 125 -8.77 8.76 7.67
CA GLU A 125 -7.49 9.49 7.68
C GLU A 125 -7.72 11.00 7.54
N VAL A 126 -8.54 11.43 6.59
CA VAL A 126 -8.89 12.85 6.37
C VAL A 126 -9.60 13.43 7.59
N GLN A 127 -10.56 12.71 8.17
CA GLN A 127 -11.29 13.13 9.37
C GLN A 127 -10.36 13.27 10.58
N LYS A 128 -9.46 12.31 10.80
CA LYS A 128 -8.45 12.36 11.86
C LYS A 128 -7.51 13.56 11.69
N ALA A 129 -7.05 13.81 10.47
CA ALA A 129 -6.21 14.98 10.16
C ALA A 129 -6.96 16.29 10.43
N CYS A 130 -8.21 16.40 9.97
CA CYS A 130 -9.08 17.54 10.24
C CYS A 130 -9.27 17.79 11.75
N ALA A 131 -9.59 16.74 12.51
CA ALA A 131 -9.76 16.82 13.95
C ALA A 131 -8.48 17.28 14.65
N SER A 132 -7.33 16.71 14.27
CA SER A 132 -6.03 17.11 14.81
C SER A 132 -5.69 18.58 14.55
N ILE A 133 -6.00 19.09 13.35
CA ILE A 133 -5.80 20.49 12.98
C ILE A 133 -6.70 21.43 13.79
N LEU A 134 -7.95 21.04 14.05
CA LEU A 134 -8.92 21.87 14.78
C LEU A 134 -8.73 21.83 16.30
N GLN A 135 -8.21 20.73 16.84
CA GLN A 135 -8.08 20.46 18.29
C GLN A 135 -7.42 21.61 19.07
N PRO A 136 -6.28 22.22 18.66
CA PRO A 136 -5.64 23.31 19.42
C PRO A 136 -6.53 24.54 19.64
N SER A 137 -7.58 24.70 18.81
CA SER A 137 -8.52 25.83 18.87
C SER A 137 -9.90 25.46 19.42
N ASP A 138 -10.12 24.21 19.85
CA ASP A 138 -11.44 23.76 20.34
C ASP A 138 -11.87 24.47 21.61
N TYR A 139 -10.91 24.85 22.48
CA TYR A 139 -11.21 25.66 23.66
C TYR A 139 -11.87 27.00 23.32
N MET A 140 -11.50 27.61 22.16
CA MET A 140 -12.12 28.86 21.70
C MET A 140 -13.59 28.63 21.30
N ALA A 141 -13.87 27.47 20.68
CA ALA A 141 -15.24 27.11 20.32
C ALA A 141 -16.11 26.85 21.54
N LEU A 142 -15.54 26.23 22.58
CA LEU A 142 -16.24 26.03 23.87
C LEU A 142 -16.55 27.36 24.57
N LYS A 143 -15.57 28.28 24.63
CA LYS A 143 -15.81 29.64 25.19
C LYS A 143 -16.84 30.40 24.36
N ALA A 144 -16.88 30.23 23.04
CA ALA A 144 -17.90 30.88 22.22
C ALA A 144 -19.32 30.36 22.53
N ALA A 145 -19.45 29.08 22.87
CA ALA A 145 -20.71 28.49 23.33
C ALA A 145 -21.16 29.03 24.68
N GLU A 146 -20.22 29.49 25.53
CA GLU A 146 -20.47 30.16 26.81
C GLU A 146 -20.70 31.69 26.67
N GLY A 147 -20.80 32.21 25.44
CA GLY A 147 -21.09 33.61 25.15
C GLY A 147 -19.86 34.51 24.96
N VAL A 148 -18.64 33.96 24.98
CA VAL A 148 -17.41 34.71 24.68
C VAL A 148 -17.22 34.76 23.16
N THR A 149 -17.15 35.95 22.58
CA THR A 149 -16.97 36.09 21.11
C THR A 149 -15.67 35.52 20.64
N MET A 150 -15.73 34.54 19.72
CA MET A 150 -14.55 34.03 19.03
C MET A 150 -14.06 35.05 17.99
N ASP A 151 -12.77 35.28 17.93
CA ASP A 151 -12.14 36.10 16.88
C ASP A 151 -12.55 35.61 15.46
N SER A 152 -12.87 36.57 14.61
CA SER A 152 -13.41 36.27 13.26
C SER A 152 -12.42 35.50 12.37
N GLY A 153 -11.11 35.75 12.50
CA GLY A 153 -10.06 35.03 11.76
C GLY A 153 -10.02 33.55 12.14
N TRP A 154 -10.12 33.23 13.44
CA TRP A 154 -10.21 31.84 13.91
C TRP A 154 -11.51 31.15 13.46
N LYS A 155 -12.65 31.87 13.53
CA LYS A 155 -13.93 31.35 13.09
C LYS A 155 -13.91 31.00 11.60
N THR A 156 -13.39 31.92 10.77
CA THR A 156 -13.28 31.72 9.31
C THR A 156 -12.32 30.58 8.98
N TRP A 157 -11.13 30.54 9.61
CA TRP A 157 -10.17 29.48 9.38
C TRP A 157 -10.73 28.10 9.76
N ARG A 158 -11.36 27.96 10.92
CA ARG A 158 -12.01 26.70 11.33
C ARG A 158 -13.09 26.26 10.35
N ALA A 159 -13.85 27.19 9.81
CA ALA A 159 -14.85 26.90 8.77
C ALA A 159 -14.18 26.41 7.48
N SER A 160 -13.07 27.04 7.04
CA SER A 160 -12.35 26.62 5.84
C SER A 160 -11.72 25.22 5.99
N VAL A 161 -11.20 24.87 7.18
CA VAL A 161 -10.70 23.52 7.47
C VAL A 161 -11.82 22.47 7.32
N ARG A 162 -13.01 22.71 7.89
CA ARG A 162 -14.15 21.81 7.76
C ARG A 162 -14.64 21.69 6.31
N THR A 163 -14.72 22.82 5.59
CA THR A 163 -15.09 22.83 4.16
C THR A 163 -14.10 22.01 3.35
N LYS A 164 -12.79 22.15 3.63
CA LYS A 164 -11.77 21.35 2.96
C LYS A 164 -11.91 19.87 3.28
N CYS A 165 -12.17 19.49 4.53
CA CYS A 165 -12.43 18.12 4.93
C CYS A 165 -13.58 17.51 4.12
N ASN A 166 -14.74 18.18 4.08
CA ASN A 166 -15.91 17.72 3.33
C ASN A 166 -15.61 17.58 1.81
N SER A 167 -14.83 18.53 1.26
CA SER A 167 -14.39 18.46 -0.13
C SER A 167 -13.50 17.25 -0.40
N MET A 168 -12.56 16.94 0.50
CA MET A 168 -11.70 15.77 0.40
C MET A 168 -12.52 14.47 0.48
N GLU A 169 -13.46 14.37 1.42
CA GLU A 169 -14.34 13.20 1.52
C GLU A 169 -15.17 13.01 0.24
N THR A 170 -15.70 14.09 -0.34
CA THR A 170 -16.44 14.04 -1.60
C THR A 170 -15.55 13.55 -2.76
N GLN A 171 -14.30 14.00 -2.84
CA GLN A 171 -13.36 13.53 -3.86
C GLN A 171 -13.05 12.03 -3.67
N ILE A 172 -12.90 11.56 -2.43
CA ILE A 172 -12.71 10.14 -2.12
C ILE A 172 -13.94 9.33 -2.56
N ASP A 173 -15.15 9.80 -2.26
CA ASP A 173 -16.39 9.11 -2.64
C ASP A 173 -16.57 9.04 -4.17
N ASN A 174 -16.12 10.04 -4.90
CA ASN A 174 -16.18 10.10 -6.36
C ASN A 174 -15.09 9.28 -7.06
N ALA A 175 -14.06 8.79 -6.36
CA ALA A 175 -13.04 7.96 -6.97
C ALA A 175 -13.65 6.65 -7.48
N ALA A 176 -13.49 6.36 -8.79
CA ALA A 176 -14.14 5.23 -9.42
C ALA A 176 -13.54 3.87 -9.03
N ASN A 177 -12.24 3.84 -8.72
CA ASN A 177 -11.48 2.63 -8.44
C ASN A 177 -10.21 2.95 -7.62
N ALA A 178 -9.45 1.91 -7.26
CA ALA A 178 -8.25 2.05 -6.45
C ALA A 178 -7.18 2.93 -7.11
N ALA A 179 -7.01 2.86 -8.43
CA ALA A 179 -6.05 3.69 -9.16
C ALA A 179 -6.42 5.18 -9.11
N ALA A 180 -7.72 5.51 -9.28
CA ALA A 180 -8.19 6.88 -9.15
C ALA A 180 -8.00 7.40 -7.71
N LEU A 181 -8.24 6.54 -6.72
CA LEU A 181 -8.04 6.90 -5.31
C LEU A 181 -6.55 7.11 -4.99
N GLU A 182 -5.66 6.23 -5.49
CA GLU A 182 -4.21 6.40 -5.38
C GLU A 182 -3.75 7.74 -5.96
N THR A 183 -4.25 8.09 -7.16
CA THR A 183 -3.93 9.36 -7.82
C THR A 183 -4.29 10.58 -6.96
N LEU A 184 -5.42 10.56 -6.23
CA LEU A 184 -5.83 11.66 -5.36
C LEU A 184 -4.80 11.94 -4.25
N PHE A 185 -4.10 10.93 -3.76
CA PHE A 185 -3.16 11.04 -2.64
C PHE A 185 -1.70 11.10 -3.08
N THR A 186 -1.40 10.85 -4.36
CA THR A 186 -0.04 10.87 -4.89
C THR A 186 0.42 12.29 -5.16
N TYR A 187 1.57 12.66 -4.59
CA TYR A 187 2.22 13.94 -4.86
C TYR A 187 2.91 13.90 -6.22
N THR A 188 2.65 14.91 -7.04
CA THR A 188 3.24 15.06 -8.39
C THR A 188 3.57 16.53 -8.67
N GLY A 189 4.42 16.75 -9.68
CA GLY A 189 4.76 18.11 -10.15
C GLY A 189 5.84 18.81 -9.35
N ASP A 190 6.14 20.06 -9.77
CA ASP A 190 7.07 20.98 -9.12
C ASP A 190 6.43 22.37 -9.12
N PRO A 191 6.02 22.93 -7.97
CA PRO A 191 6.13 22.33 -6.63
C PRO A 191 5.23 21.08 -6.46
N LEU A 192 5.64 20.18 -5.55
CA LEU A 192 4.89 18.97 -5.24
C LEU A 192 3.48 19.29 -4.73
N ALA A 193 2.47 18.74 -5.39
CA ALA A 193 1.06 18.84 -5.01
C ALA A 193 0.34 17.53 -5.26
N ARG A 194 -0.75 17.28 -4.52
CA ARG A 194 -1.63 16.13 -4.74
C ARG A 194 -3.04 16.62 -5.09
N PRO A 195 -3.78 15.90 -5.95
CA PRO A 195 -5.11 16.34 -6.41
C PRO A 195 -6.12 16.57 -5.29
N ILE A 196 -6.09 15.79 -4.22
CA ILE A 196 -6.97 15.98 -3.07
C ILE A 196 -6.71 17.31 -2.34
N GLY A 197 -5.50 17.88 -2.53
CA GLY A 197 -5.03 19.14 -1.94
C GLY A 197 -4.67 19.05 -0.46
N GLU A 198 -4.37 20.22 0.14
CA GLU A 198 -3.94 20.34 1.53
C GLU A 198 -4.96 21.13 2.36
N PHE A 199 -4.92 20.93 3.66
CA PHE A 199 -5.71 21.75 4.59
C PHE A 199 -5.15 23.19 4.65
N PRO A 200 -6.03 24.19 4.85
CA PRO A 200 -5.60 25.58 4.96
C PRO A 200 -4.78 25.80 6.25
N VAL A 201 -3.68 26.52 6.11
CA VAL A 201 -2.85 26.95 7.24
C VAL A 201 -3.47 28.19 7.88
N LYS A 202 -3.40 28.31 9.23
CA LYS A 202 -3.78 29.54 9.93
C LYS A 202 -2.64 30.55 9.78
N GLU A 203 -2.92 31.64 9.10
CA GLU A 203 -2.06 32.81 9.02
C GLU A 203 -2.16 33.67 10.29
#